data_ed3ab0f99bfb21b228cd3e9fefd999f6
#
_entry.id   ed3ab0f99bfb21b228cd3e9fefd999f6
#
_cell.length_a   1.000
_cell.length_b   1.000
_cell.length_c   1.000
_cell.angle_alpha   90.00
_cell.angle_beta   90.00
_cell.angle_gamma   90.00
#
_symmetry.space_group_name_H-M   'P 1'
#
loop_
_entity.id
_entity.type
_entity.pdbx_description
1 polymer ?
#
loop_
_entity_poly.entity_id
_entity_poly.type
_entity_poly.pdbx_seq_one_letter_code
_entity_poly.pdbx_strand_id
1 'polypeptide(L)'
;MNKREKTIMWTSILAPVLIVLGVVLLVLGSLPMENRLDGDTFTVKFIIGKKAIDMTDAKYLPVPDDVSHNLIRTNGTSVGSKKSGHFMNTKTKNRYIFYLTGKGEQVYFEIGNKKYLVDDLQHTSK
;
A
#
# COMPACT_ATOMS: atom_id res chain seq x y z
N MET A 1 -7.08 -8.57 46.94
CA MET A 1 -7.39 -9.13 45.62
C MET A 1 -6.84 -10.54 45.53
N ASN A 2 -7.69 -11.53 45.27
CA ASN A 2 -7.28 -12.93 45.13
C ASN A 2 -6.78 -13.19 43.68
N LYS A 3 -6.28 -14.42 43.43
CA LYS A 3 -5.74 -14.78 42.10
C LYS A 3 -6.79 -14.67 41.00
N ARG A 4 -8.04 -15.02 41.28
CA ARG A 4 -9.14 -14.98 40.31
C ARG A 4 -9.43 -13.55 39.86
N GLU A 5 -9.48 -12.61 40.78
CA GLU A 5 -9.73 -11.21 40.49
C GLU A 5 -8.59 -10.60 39.67
N LYS A 6 -7.33 -10.93 39.98
CA LYS A 6 -6.17 -10.50 39.21
C LYS A 6 -6.22 -11.03 37.79
N THR A 7 -6.57 -12.28 37.58
CA THR A 7 -6.67 -12.92 36.27
C THR A 7 -7.73 -12.22 35.40
N ILE A 8 -8.91 -11.95 35.98
CA ILE A 8 -10.00 -11.26 35.27
C ILE A 8 -9.57 -9.86 34.87
N MET A 9 -8.89 -9.12 35.75
CA MET A 9 -8.42 -7.77 35.47
C MET A 9 -7.39 -7.76 34.34
N TRP A 10 -6.42 -8.65 34.37
CA TRP A 10 -5.40 -8.73 33.30
C TRP A 10 -6.01 -9.11 31.97
N THR A 11 -6.95 -10.07 31.93
CA THR A 11 -7.63 -10.44 30.69
C THR A 11 -8.40 -9.26 30.12
N SER A 12 -9.05 -8.44 30.95
CA SER A 12 -9.80 -7.27 30.50
C SER A 12 -8.91 -6.18 29.89
N ILE A 13 -7.65 -6.11 30.30
CA ILE A 13 -6.68 -5.14 29.77
C ILE A 13 -5.96 -5.69 28.54
N LEU A 14 -5.50 -6.94 28.59
CA LEU A 14 -4.68 -7.56 27.53
C LEU A 14 -5.46 -7.78 26.23
N ALA A 15 -6.71 -8.22 26.30
CA ALA A 15 -7.49 -8.52 25.10
C ALA A 15 -7.67 -7.30 24.18
N PRO A 16 -8.11 -6.11 24.67
CA PRO A 16 -8.18 -4.91 23.82
C PRO A 16 -6.81 -4.45 23.30
N VAL A 17 -5.76 -4.54 24.11
CA VAL A 17 -4.40 -4.16 23.70
C VAL A 17 -3.92 -5.05 22.57
N LEU A 18 -4.13 -6.36 22.63
CA LEU A 18 -3.75 -7.30 21.58
C LEU A 18 -4.53 -7.04 20.29
N ILE A 19 -5.80 -6.70 20.37
CA ILE A 19 -6.63 -6.35 19.19
C ILE A 19 -6.09 -5.10 18.53
N VAL A 20 -5.80 -4.06 19.29
CA VAL A 20 -5.24 -2.79 18.76
C VAL A 20 -3.88 -3.04 18.11
N LEU A 21 -2.99 -3.80 18.74
CA LEU A 21 -1.69 -4.15 18.17
C LEU A 21 -1.85 -4.92 16.86
N GLY A 22 -2.77 -5.87 16.80
CA GLY A 22 -3.05 -6.64 15.60
C GLY A 22 -3.52 -5.74 14.44
N VAL A 23 -4.44 -4.82 14.71
CA VAL A 23 -4.92 -3.85 13.70
C VAL A 23 -3.78 -2.96 13.22
N VAL A 24 -2.97 -2.43 14.13
CA VAL A 24 -1.82 -1.59 13.78
C VAL A 24 -0.83 -2.35 12.89
N LEU A 25 -0.53 -3.60 13.24
CA LEU A 25 0.37 -4.43 12.44
C LEU A 25 -0.18 -4.72 11.05
N LEU A 26 -1.50 -4.96 10.93
CA LEU A 26 -2.13 -5.17 9.61
C LEU A 26 -2.04 -3.91 8.75
N VAL A 27 -2.32 -2.76 9.31
CA VAL A 27 -2.24 -1.48 8.59
C VAL A 27 -0.81 -1.19 8.17
N LEU A 28 0.15 -1.25 9.08
CA LEU A 28 1.56 -1.01 8.77
C LEU A 28 2.13 -2.07 7.84
N GLY A 29 1.69 -3.32 8.00
CA GLY A 29 2.15 -4.43 7.17
C GLY A 29 1.75 -4.31 5.71
N SER A 30 0.68 -3.57 5.40
CA SER A 30 0.22 -3.34 4.02
C SER A 30 0.88 -2.14 3.34
N LEU A 31 1.78 -1.43 4.02
CA LEU A 31 2.48 -0.28 3.43
C LEU A 31 3.63 -0.73 2.54
N PRO A 32 3.79 -0.12 1.34
CA PRO A 32 4.89 -0.48 0.45
C PRO A 32 6.23 -0.05 1.04
N MET A 33 7.21 -0.95 0.99
CA MET A 33 8.57 -0.69 1.45
C MET A 33 9.56 -0.59 0.31
N GLU A 34 9.35 -1.35 -0.77
CA GLU A 34 10.24 -1.41 -1.92
C GLU A 34 9.46 -1.79 -3.16
N ASN A 35 9.75 -1.07 -4.26
CA ASN A 35 9.23 -1.39 -5.59
C ASN A 35 10.40 -1.85 -6.46
N ARG A 36 10.28 -3.02 -7.09
CA ARG A 36 11.34 -3.59 -7.91
C ARG A 36 10.80 -4.08 -9.25
N LEU A 37 11.53 -3.80 -10.31
CA LEU A 37 11.21 -4.30 -11.65
C LEU A 37 12.28 -5.30 -12.09
N ASP A 38 11.89 -6.56 -12.26
CA ASP A 38 12.75 -7.66 -12.72
C ASP A 38 12.21 -8.13 -14.08
N GLY A 39 12.85 -7.69 -15.18
CA GLY A 39 12.34 -8.03 -16.52
C GLY A 39 10.90 -7.57 -16.69
N ASP A 40 9.98 -8.50 -16.90
CA ASP A 40 8.55 -8.20 -17.08
C ASP A 40 7.72 -8.34 -15.81
N THR A 41 8.36 -8.47 -14.65
CA THR A 41 7.67 -8.62 -13.36
C THR A 41 7.95 -7.45 -12.46
N PHE A 42 6.89 -6.73 -12.07
CA PHE A 42 6.96 -5.67 -11.07
C PHE A 42 6.56 -6.26 -9.71
N THR A 43 7.42 -6.11 -8.71
CA THR A 43 7.17 -6.63 -7.37
C THR A 43 7.13 -5.50 -6.36
N VAL A 44 6.05 -5.44 -5.59
CA VAL A 44 5.92 -4.55 -4.45
C VAL A 44 6.18 -5.36 -3.20
N LYS A 45 7.17 -4.95 -2.42
CA LYS A 45 7.42 -5.53 -1.10
C LYS A 45 6.75 -4.67 -0.05
N PHE A 46 5.93 -5.32 0.77
CA PHE A 46 5.30 -4.69 1.92
C PHE A 46 6.09 -5.06 3.18
N ILE A 47 5.76 -4.46 4.29
CA ILE A 47 6.33 -4.87 5.58
C ILE A 47 6.01 -6.34 5.83
N ILE A 48 4.79 -6.77 5.50
CA ILE A 48 4.37 -8.17 5.56
C ILE A 48 3.95 -8.60 4.15
N GLY A 49 4.74 -9.47 3.53
CA GLY A 49 4.42 -10.05 2.24
C GLY A 49 4.90 -9.23 1.04
N LYS A 50 4.50 -9.69 -0.13
CA LYS A 50 4.83 -9.05 -1.41
C LYS A 50 3.75 -9.34 -2.44
N LYS A 51 3.67 -8.50 -3.48
CA LYS A 51 2.76 -8.68 -4.60
C LYS A 51 3.54 -8.53 -5.91
N ALA A 52 3.32 -9.45 -6.84
CA ALA A 52 3.94 -9.40 -8.17
C ALA A 52 2.89 -9.07 -9.23
N ILE A 53 3.28 -8.25 -10.20
CA ILE A 53 2.43 -7.81 -11.31
C ILE A 53 3.17 -8.09 -12.61
N ASP A 54 2.49 -8.75 -13.56
CA ASP A 54 3.02 -9.00 -14.90
C ASP A 54 2.99 -7.70 -15.70
N MET A 55 4.15 -7.26 -16.15
CA MET A 55 4.35 -6.01 -16.87
C MET A 55 4.47 -6.19 -18.40
N THR A 56 4.18 -7.39 -18.91
CA THR A 56 4.34 -7.68 -20.34
C THR A 56 3.55 -6.70 -21.21
N ASP A 57 2.32 -6.39 -20.80
CA ASP A 57 1.43 -5.47 -21.53
C ASP A 57 1.37 -4.08 -20.95
N ALA A 58 2.32 -3.72 -20.10
CA ALA A 58 2.34 -2.42 -19.43
C ALA A 58 2.70 -1.30 -20.41
N LYS A 59 1.95 -0.22 -20.36
CA LYS A 59 2.19 0.98 -21.14
C LYS A 59 2.56 2.12 -20.20
N TYR A 60 3.80 2.63 -20.32
CA TYR A 60 4.28 3.75 -19.51
C TYR A 60 3.79 5.07 -20.09
N LEU A 61 3.23 5.92 -19.25
CA LEU A 61 2.64 7.19 -19.63
C LEU A 61 3.09 8.28 -18.65
N PRO A 62 2.96 9.58 -19.01
CA PRO A 62 3.22 10.67 -18.07
C PRO A 62 2.28 10.58 -16.87
N VAL A 63 2.77 10.99 -15.69
CA VAL A 63 1.96 10.99 -14.46
C VAL A 63 0.78 11.95 -14.63
N PRO A 64 -0.47 11.48 -14.47
CA PRO A 64 -1.64 12.35 -14.59
C PRO A 64 -1.69 13.42 -13.50
N ASP A 65 -2.27 14.58 -13.82
CA ASP A 65 -2.39 15.68 -12.85
C ASP A 65 -3.35 15.35 -11.71
N ASP A 66 -4.35 14.49 -11.94
CA ASP A 66 -5.39 14.19 -10.97
C ASP A 66 -4.99 13.12 -9.93
N VAL A 67 -3.71 12.67 -9.92
CA VAL A 67 -3.23 11.73 -8.91
C VAL A 67 -2.73 12.42 -7.64
N SER A 68 -2.60 13.75 -7.64
CA SER A 68 -2.07 14.50 -6.50
C SER A 68 -3.14 15.28 -5.73
N HIS A 69 -4.36 15.39 -6.27
CA HIS A 69 -5.43 16.21 -5.68
C HIS A 69 -6.76 15.47 -5.70
N ASN A 70 -7.65 15.82 -4.75
CA ASN A 70 -9.03 15.35 -4.73
C ASN A 70 -9.17 13.82 -4.74
N LEU A 71 -8.26 13.14 -4.04
CA LEU A 71 -8.27 11.69 -3.95
C LEU A 71 -9.01 11.22 -2.72
N ILE A 72 -9.80 10.17 -2.89
CA ILE A 72 -10.38 9.42 -1.78
C ILE A 72 -9.89 7.97 -1.87
N ARG A 73 -9.71 7.38 -0.70
CA ARG A 73 -9.32 5.97 -0.61
C ARG A 73 -10.58 5.12 -0.70
N THR A 74 -10.67 4.29 -1.75
CA THR A 74 -11.78 3.38 -1.93
C THR A 74 -11.51 2.01 -1.32
N ASN A 75 -10.24 1.56 -1.36
CA ASN A 75 -9.79 0.32 -0.74
C ASN A 75 -8.28 0.34 -0.66
N GLY A 76 -7.73 0.50 0.52
CA GLY A 76 -6.28 0.52 0.68
C GLY A 76 -5.84 1.22 1.95
N THR A 77 -4.54 1.48 2.04
CA THR A 77 -3.90 2.05 3.21
C THR A 77 -3.11 3.30 2.83
N SER A 78 -3.18 4.33 3.65
CA SER A 78 -2.40 5.55 3.47
C SER A 78 -1.88 6.02 4.82
N VAL A 79 -0.54 6.13 4.95
CA VAL A 79 0.13 6.64 6.14
C VAL A 79 1.23 7.59 5.67
N GLY A 80 1.03 8.90 5.88
CA GLY A 80 1.93 9.90 5.38
C GLY A 80 2.04 9.84 3.86
N SER A 81 3.26 9.75 3.33
CA SER A 81 3.53 9.64 1.90
C SER A 81 3.45 8.22 1.36
N LYS A 82 3.30 7.22 2.23
CA LYS A 82 3.18 5.81 1.82
C LYS A 82 1.72 5.49 1.54
N LYS A 83 1.45 4.90 0.36
CA LYS A 83 0.09 4.55 -0.06
C LYS A 83 0.08 3.20 -0.74
N SER A 84 -0.95 2.41 -0.45
CA SER A 84 -1.13 1.09 -1.04
C SER A 84 -2.60 0.85 -1.30
N GLY A 85 -2.95 0.40 -2.51
CA GLY A 85 -4.30 -0.01 -2.84
C GLY A 85 -5.02 0.95 -3.76
N HIS A 86 -6.34 1.02 -3.66
CA HIS A 86 -7.21 1.69 -4.61
C HIS A 86 -7.60 3.09 -4.15
N PHE A 87 -7.47 4.06 -5.05
CA PHE A 87 -7.83 5.46 -4.84
C PHE A 87 -8.63 5.97 -6.02
N MET A 88 -9.46 6.97 -5.81
CA MET A 88 -10.27 7.57 -6.85
C MET A 88 -10.23 9.10 -6.75
N ASN A 89 -10.09 9.77 -7.88
CA ASN A 89 -10.22 11.23 -7.92
C ASN A 89 -11.70 11.60 -7.87
N THR A 90 -12.09 12.45 -6.94
CA THR A 90 -13.50 12.80 -6.72
C THR A 90 -14.07 13.67 -7.83
N LYS A 91 -13.24 14.39 -8.57
CA LYS A 91 -13.69 15.27 -9.67
C LYS A 91 -13.75 14.54 -11.01
N THR A 92 -12.69 13.85 -11.37
CA THR A 92 -12.59 13.15 -12.66
C THR A 92 -13.19 11.75 -12.63
N LYS A 93 -13.37 11.17 -11.42
CA LYS A 93 -13.82 9.80 -11.19
C LYS A 93 -12.84 8.74 -11.69
N ASN A 94 -11.62 9.13 -12.05
CA ASN A 94 -10.58 8.18 -12.43
C ASN A 94 -10.12 7.38 -11.21
N ARG A 95 -9.95 6.08 -11.41
CA ARG A 95 -9.51 5.16 -10.36
C ARG A 95 -8.07 4.75 -10.60
N TYR A 96 -7.29 4.72 -9.54
CA TYR A 96 -5.87 4.41 -9.59
C TYR A 96 -5.51 3.37 -8.54
N ILE A 97 -4.49 2.59 -8.84
CA ILE A 97 -3.87 1.68 -7.89
C ILE A 97 -2.52 2.25 -7.53
N PHE A 98 -2.30 2.55 -6.26
CA PHE A 98 -1.07 3.17 -5.77
C PHE A 98 -0.23 2.16 -5.02
N TYR A 99 1.07 2.15 -5.30
CA TYR A 99 2.08 1.48 -4.50
C TYR A 99 3.22 2.47 -4.30
N LEU A 100 3.04 3.40 -3.35
CA LEU A 100 3.97 4.50 -3.10
C LEU A 100 4.73 4.26 -1.80
N THR A 101 6.06 4.21 -1.89
CA THR A 101 6.94 4.08 -0.73
C THR A 101 7.20 5.43 -0.06
N GLY A 102 6.89 6.51 -0.75
CA GLY A 102 7.13 7.88 -0.30
C GLY A 102 8.50 8.41 -0.66
N LYS A 103 9.25 7.69 -1.50
CA LYS A 103 10.59 8.07 -1.93
C LYS A 103 10.70 8.01 -3.45
N GLY A 104 11.66 8.76 -3.99
CA GLY A 104 12.02 8.68 -5.39
C GLY A 104 11.01 9.27 -6.34
N GLU A 105 11.24 9.05 -7.62
CA GLU A 105 10.42 9.57 -8.70
C GLU A 105 9.19 8.69 -8.94
N GLN A 106 8.06 9.31 -9.19
CA GLN A 106 6.81 8.60 -9.49
C GLN A 106 6.80 8.13 -10.95
N VAL A 107 6.32 6.91 -11.15
CA VAL A 107 6.16 6.29 -12.46
C VAL A 107 4.71 5.87 -12.61
N TYR A 108 4.10 6.21 -13.73
CA TYR A 108 2.72 5.86 -14.05
C TYR A 108 2.70 4.89 -15.22
N PHE A 109 1.91 3.83 -15.10
CA PHE A 109 1.71 2.88 -16.19
C PHE A 109 0.29 2.30 -16.16
N GLU A 110 -0.15 1.82 -17.31
CA GLU A 110 -1.46 1.19 -17.46
C GLU A 110 -1.30 -0.23 -17.99
N ILE A 111 -2.09 -1.15 -17.42
CA ILE A 111 -2.18 -2.54 -17.88
C ILE A 111 -3.67 -2.83 -18.14
N GLY A 112 -4.05 -2.92 -19.41
CA GLY A 112 -5.46 -3.03 -19.78
C GLY A 112 -6.21 -1.78 -19.31
N ASN A 113 -7.24 -1.96 -18.46
CA ASN A 113 -8.01 -0.86 -17.91
C ASN A 113 -7.58 -0.46 -16.49
N LYS A 114 -6.48 -1.04 -15.99
CA LYS A 114 -5.94 -0.73 -14.66
C LYS A 114 -4.86 0.33 -14.75
N LYS A 115 -4.93 1.31 -13.86
CA LYS A 115 -4.00 2.46 -13.81
C LYS A 115 -3.19 2.40 -12.53
N TYR A 116 -1.86 2.34 -12.68
CA TYR A 116 -0.93 2.18 -11.55
C TYR A 116 -0.03 3.39 -11.40
N LEU A 117 0.15 3.84 -10.17
CA LEU A 117 1.14 4.85 -9.83
C LEU A 117 2.08 4.26 -8.77
N VAL A 118 3.36 4.24 -9.07
CA VAL A 118 4.40 3.68 -8.21
C VAL A 118 5.55 4.68 -8.08
N ASP A 119 6.42 4.47 -7.11
CA ASP A 119 7.61 5.29 -6.95
C ASP A 119 8.81 4.43 -6.58
N ASP A 120 10.00 5.06 -6.49
CA ASP A 120 11.24 4.42 -6.05
C ASP A 120 11.50 3.08 -6.77
N LEU A 121 11.29 3.07 -8.09
CA LEU A 121 11.38 1.86 -8.87
C LEU A 121 12.84 1.40 -8.99
N GLN A 122 13.13 0.24 -8.42
CA GLN A 122 14.45 -0.38 -8.47
C GLN A 122 14.51 -1.35 -9.64
N HIS A 123 15.55 -1.24 -10.45
CA HIS A 123 15.78 -2.18 -11.56
C HIS A 123 16.83 -3.18 -11.14
N THR A 124 16.56 -4.46 -11.40
CA THR A 124 17.59 -5.50 -11.23
C THR A 124 18.57 -5.39 -12.36
N SER A 125 19.81 -5.06 -12.03
CA SER A 125 20.87 -5.10 -13.04
C SER A 125 21.29 -6.54 -13.32
N LYS A 126 21.48 -6.80 -14.58
CA LYS A 126 21.99 -8.09 -15.03
C LYS A 126 23.43 -7.95 -15.49
#